data_b332d1662a4254fe40db9e4c95c4f9dc
#
_entry.id   b332d1662a4254fe40db9e4c95c4f9dc
#
_cell.length_a   1.000
_cell.length_b   1.000
_cell.length_c   1.000
_cell.angle_alpha   90.00
_cell.angle_beta   90.00
_cell.angle_gamma   90.00
#
_symmetry.space_group_name_H-M   'P 1'
#
loop_
_entity.id
_entity.type
_entity.pdbx_description
1 polymer ?
#
loop_
_entity_poly.entity_id
_entity_poly.type
_entity_poly.pdbx_seq_one_letter_code
_entity_poly.pdbx_strand_id
1 'polypeptide(L)'
;MAGMTRIDPKPTGTSHTRASEMATPALTRKELLERLRIEFPDAGHAVGDFEIEELCRGGCRLRQDKRGLRPGGTLSGATMMALGDFAMYLAVLSAIGWVPLAVTTNLSINFLRKSPPGDLIAEARLLKLGKQLAVGEVTIRADGGEDMVAHVTSTYSIPAVK
;
A
#
# COMPACT_ATOMS: atom_id res chain seq x y z
N MET A 1 -42.96 -20.82 30.22
CA MET A 1 -41.53 -20.59 30.44
C MET A 1 -40.78 -21.08 29.22
N ALA A 2 -40.40 -20.19 28.29
CA ALA A 2 -39.70 -20.55 27.07
C ALA A 2 -38.22 -20.21 27.28
N GLY A 3 -37.35 -21.22 27.20
CA GLY A 3 -35.91 -21.13 27.33
C GLY A 3 -35.30 -20.44 26.12
N MET A 4 -34.64 -19.31 26.35
CA MET A 4 -33.90 -18.55 25.35
C MET A 4 -32.50 -19.14 25.23
N THR A 5 -32.28 -19.93 24.16
CA THR A 5 -30.98 -20.49 23.84
C THR A 5 -30.07 -19.38 23.39
N ARG A 6 -29.02 -19.07 24.16
CA ARG A 6 -27.96 -18.17 23.79
C ARG A 6 -27.13 -18.82 22.66
N ILE A 7 -27.07 -18.17 21.52
CA ILE A 7 -26.18 -18.53 20.44
C ILE A 7 -24.88 -17.77 20.68
N ASP A 8 -23.83 -18.47 21.12
CA ASP A 8 -22.48 -17.91 21.20
C ASP A 8 -21.92 -17.70 19.80
N PRO A 9 -21.41 -16.52 19.46
CA PRO A 9 -20.79 -16.29 18.17
C PRO A 9 -19.48 -17.07 18.11
N LYS A 10 -19.41 -17.99 17.16
CA LYS A 10 -18.19 -18.72 16.79
C LYS A 10 -17.11 -17.73 16.40
N PRO A 11 -15.87 -17.81 16.92
CA PRO A 11 -14.80 -16.93 16.49
C PRO A 11 -14.45 -17.25 15.04
N THR A 12 -14.77 -16.33 14.13
CA THR A 12 -14.30 -16.37 12.74
C THR A 12 -12.82 -16.02 12.74
N GLY A 13 -12.00 -17.05 12.82
CA GLY A 13 -10.56 -16.94 12.73
C GLY A 13 -10.16 -16.43 11.35
N THR A 14 -9.57 -15.26 11.32
CA THR A 14 -8.87 -14.64 10.20
C THR A 14 -7.61 -15.42 9.88
N SER A 15 -7.72 -16.51 9.10
CA SER A 15 -6.56 -17.30 8.69
C SER A 15 -6.04 -16.99 7.27
N HIS A 16 -6.60 -15.98 6.57
CA HIS A 16 -6.21 -15.67 5.19
C HIS A 16 -5.09 -14.64 5.06
N THR A 17 -4.73 -13.93 6.13
CA THR A 17 -3.74 -12.84 6.08
C THR A 17 -2.29 -13.33 6.15
N ARG A 18 -2.01 -14.47 6.78
CA ARG A 18 -0.63 -14.96 7.00
C ARG A 18 0.03 -15.66 5.81
N ALA A 19 -0.70 -16.24 4.88
CA ALA A 19 -0.11 -17.02 3.79
C ALA A 19 0.45 -16.16 2.64
N SER A 20 -0.05 -14.93 2.43
CA SER A 20 0.49 -14.00 1.42
C SER A 20 1.71 -13.23 1.92
N GLU A 21 1.88 -13.07 3.22
CA GLU A 21 2.97 -12.31 3.84
C GLU A 21 4.33 -13.02 3.76
N MET A 22 4.37 -14.32 3.45
CA MET A 22 5.61 -15.11 3.41
C MET A 22 6.09 -15.48 2.00
N ALA A 23 5.41 -15.07 0.94
CA ALA A 23 5.85 -15.37 -0.41
C ALA A 23 7.04 -14.48 -0.82
N THR A 24 8.11 -15.11 -1.34
CA THR A 24 9.31 -14.40 -1.81
C THR A 24 8.95 -13.41 -2.92
N PRO A 25 9.32 -12.14 -2.79
CA PRO A 25 9.07 -11.15 -3.85
C PRO A 25 9.93 -11.45 -5.08
N ALA A 26 9.47 -10.97 -6.25
CA ALA A 26 10.20 -11.11 -7.51
C ALA A 26 11.48 -10.24 -7.56
N LEU A 27 11.57 -9.23 -6.69
CA LEU A 27 12.73 -8.37 -6.50
C LEU A 27 12.98 -8.21 -4.99
N THR A 28 14.24 -8.25 -4.59
CA THR A 28 14.60 -7.90 -3.22
C THR A 28 14.40 -6.40 -2.98
N ARG A 29 14.25 -5.99 -1.72
CA ARG A 29 14.16 -4.57 -1.35
C ARG A 29 15.35 -3.75 -1.88
N LYS A 30 16.56 -4.31 -1.81
CA LYS A 30 17.78 -3.67 -2.30
C LYS A 30 17.74 -3.44 -3.82
N GLU A 31 17.41 -4.47 -4.58
CA GLU A 31 17.29 -4.38 -6.06
C GLU A 31 16.22 -3.38 -6.47
N LEU A 32 15.07 -3.39 -5.80
CA LEU A 32 13.97 -2.46 -6.06
C LEU A 32 14.40 -1.01 -5.84
N LEU A 33 15.03 -0.70 -4.69
CA LEU A 33 15.52 0.63 -4.36
C LEU A 33 16.61 1.11 -5.32
N GLU A 34 17.54 0.23 -5.72
CA GLU A 34 18.60 0.55 -6.66
C GLU A 34 18.05 0.91 -8.04
N ARG A 35 17.10 0.13 -8.55
CA ARG A 35 16.43 0.40 -9.83
C ARG A 35 15.58 1.67 -9.79
N LEU A 36 14.83 1.90 -8.72
CA LEU A 36 14.08 3.15 -8.54
C LEU A 36 15.01 4.35 -8.60
N ARG A 37 16.15 4.31 -7.93
CA ARG A 37 17.11 5.43 -7.92
C ARG A 37 17.72 5.71 -9.30
N ILE A 38 17.94 4.68 -10.13
CA ILE A 38 18.56 4.83 -11.45
C ILE A 38 17.53 5.22 -12.51
N GLU A 39 16.39 4.53 -12.54
CA GLU A 39 15.41 4.61 -13.63
C GLU A 39 14.22 5.52 -13.31
N PHE A 40 14.01 5.82 -12.02
CA PHE A 40 12.93 6.71 -11.56
C PHE A 40 13.42 7.62 -10.42
N PRO A 41 14.46 8.46 -10.68
CA PRO A 41 15.07 9.30 -9.64
C PRO A 41 14.10 10.30 -9.01
N ASP A 42 13.06 10.67 -9.76
CA ASP A 42 12.02 11.62 -9.31
C ASP A 42 10.89 10.98 -8.48
N ALA A 43 10.92 9.68 -8.24
CA ALA A 43 9.90 9.00 -7.42
C ALA A 43 9.72 9.68 -6.05
N GLY A 44 10.82 10.15 -5.45
CA GLY A 44 10.80 10.88 -4.19
C GLY A 44 10.15 12.27 -4.25
N HIS A 45 10.03 12.90 -5.43
CA HIS A 45 9.41 14.23 -5.53
C HIS A 45 7.92 14.21 -5.19
N ALA A 46 7.20 13.18 -5.60
CA ALA A 46 5.77 13.05 -5.34
C ALA A 46 5.48 12.51 -3.93
N VAL A 47 6.33 11.61 -3.43
CA VAL A 47 6.11 10.89 -2.17
C VAL A 47 6.91 11.47 -1.01
N GLY A 48 8.01 12.19 -1.29
CA GLY A 48 8.99 12.64 -0.29
C GLY A 48 9.99 11.54 0.07
N ASP A 49 10.64 11.69 1.20
CA ASP A 49 11.53 10.65 1.70
C ASP A 49 10.68 9.47 2.21
N PHE A 50 11.07 8.29 1.81
CA PHE A 50 10.36 7.07 2.17
C PHE A 50 11.32 5.93 2.53
N GLU A 51 10.84 4.98 3.31
CA GLU A 51 11.52 3.74 3.63
C GLU A 51 10.58 2.56 3.36
N ILE A 52 11.08 1.56 2.65
CA ILE A 52 10.38 0.27 2.50
C ILE A 52 10.71 -0.56 3.75
N GLU A 53 9.79 -0.65 4.70
CA GLU A 53 9.98 -1.43 5.93
C GLU A 53 9.88 -2.93 5.64
N GLU A 54 8.85 -3.33 4.86
CA GLU A 54 8.60 -4.72 4.50
C GLU A 54 8.27 -4.83 3.01
N LEU A 55 8.73 -5.90 2.40
CA LEU A 55 8.43 -6.25 1.01
C LEU A 55 8.19 -7.75 0.90
N CYS A 56 7.01 -8.12 0.40
CA CYS A 56 6.65 -9.50 0.06
C CYS A 56 6.05 -9.54 -1.35
N ARG A 57 5.81 -10.73 -1.87
CA ARG A 57 5.22 -10.85 -3.20
C ARG A 57 3.79 -10.30 -3.24
N GLY A 58 3.60 -9.20 -3.94
CA GLY A 58 2.31 -8.52 -4.04
C GLY A 58 1.93 -7.70 -2.83
N GLY A 59 2.89 -7.33 -1.98
CA GLY A 59 2.66 -6.48 -0.83
C GLY A 59 3.89 -5.70 -0.41
N CYS A 60 3.66 -4.53 0.15
CA CYS A 60 4.71 -3.74 0.79
C CYS A 60 4.17 -2.94 1.97
N ARG A 61 5.06 -2.67 2.91
CA ARG A 61 4.88 -1.70 3.98
C ARG A 61 5.86 -0.57 3.79
N LEU A 62 5.34 0.63 3.61
CA LEU A 62 6.08 1.83 3.26
C LEU A 62 5.88 2.88 4.33
N ARG A 63 6.96 3.40 4.86
CA ARG A 63 6.99 4.59 5.74
C ARG A 63 7.30 5.82 4.91
N GLN A 64 6.54 6.88 5.10
CA GLN A 64 6.78 8.19 4.50
C GLN A 64 7.02 9.23 5.59
N ASP A 65 8.09 10.01 5.44
CA ASP A 65 8.38 11.16 6.32
C ASP A 65 7.28 12.25 6.18
N LYS A 66 7.04 12.96 7.26
CA LYS A 66 6.02 14.00 7.51
C LYS A 66 6.10 15.25 6.63
N ARG A 67 6.46 15.15 5.36
CA ARG A 67 6.49 16.30 4.44
C ARG A 67 5.10 16.64 3.94
N GLY A 68 4.87 17.91 3.64
CA GLY A 68 3.60 18.39 3.06
C GLY A 68 2.52 18.67 4.11
N LEU A 69 2.93 19.16 5.28
CA LEU A 69 1.99 19.64 6.30
C LEU A 69 1.19 20.84 5.78
N ARG A 70 -0.12 20.77 5.97
CA ARG A 70 -1.03 21.91 5.75
C ARG A 70 -1.05 22.82 6.98
N PRO A 71 -1.53 24.08 6.84
CA PRO A 71 -1.87 24.89 8.00
C PRO A 71 -2.74 24.09 8.98
N GLY A 72 -2.32 24.02 10.26
CA GLY A 72 -2.94 23.19 11.27
C GLY A 72 -2.25 21.84 11.51
N GLY A 73 -1.09 21.58 10.87
CA GLY A 73 -0.23 20.44 11.16
C GLY A 73 -0.75 19.10 10.63
N THR A 74 -1.70 19.10 9.70
CA THR A 74 -2.24 17.88 9.08
C THR A 74 -1.61 17.63 7.71
N LEU A 75 -1.44 16.37 7.32
CA LEU A 75 -1.00 16.01 5.98
C LEU A 75 -2.11 16.23 4.95
N SER A 76 -1.73 16.61 3.72
CA SER A 76 -2.69 16.86 2.66
C SER A 76 -3.25 15.56 2.08
N GLY A 77 -4.48 15.62 1.53
CA GLY A 77 -5.04 14.49 0.79
C GLY A 77 -4.20 14.08 -0.42
N ALA A 78 -3.58 15.08 -1.10
CA ALA A 78 -2.68 14.82 -2.22
C ALA A 78 -1.45 14.01 -1.81
N THR A 79 -0.87 14.28 -0.64
CA THR A 79 0.25 13.52 -0.08
C THR A 79 -0.16 12.07 0.19
N MET A 80 -1.33 11.86 0.79
CA MET A 80 -1.84 10.50 1.05
C MET A 80 -2.18 9.75 -0.24
N MET A 81 -2.68 10.45 -1.25
CA MET A 81 -2.95 9.85 -2.58
C MET A 81 -1.65 9.41 -3.26
N ALA A 82 -0.61 10.26 -3.27
CA ALA A 82 0.69 9.94 -3.83
C ALA A 82 1.34 8.75 -3.10
N LEU A 83 1.26 8.72 -1.78
CA LEU A 83 1.76 7.60 -0.96
C LEU A 83 1.03 6.30 -1.30
N GLY A 84 -0.29 6.33 -1.40
CA GLY A 84 -1.11 5.16 -1.73
C GLY A 84 -0.81 4.61 -3.13
N ASP A 85 -0.68 5.49 -4.12
CA ASP A 85 -0.32 5.10 -5.49
C ASP A 85 1.07 4.49 -5.55
N PHE A 86 2.05 5.12 -4.91
CA PHE A 86 3.42 4.62 -4.89
C PHE A 86 3.55 3.29 -4.14
N ALA A 87 2.89 3.12 -3.00
CA ALA A 87 2.88 1.85 -2.28
C ALA A 87 2.27 0.72 -3.13
N MET A 88 1.19 1.02 -3.87
CA MET A 88 0.59 0.07 -4.81
C MET A 88 1.55 -0.28 -5.95
N TYR A 89 2.26 0.69 -6.52
CA TYR A 89 3.29 0.46 -7.54
C TYR A 89 4.36 -0.50 -7.05
N LEU A 90 4.89 -0.29 -5.84
CA LEU A 90 5.89 -1.19 -5.24
C LEU A 90 5.34 -2.61 -5.02
N ALA A 91 4.08 -2.74 -4.58
CA ALA A 91 3.42 -4.04 -4.43
C ALA A 91 3.27 -4.77 -5.78
N VAL A 92 2.96 -4.05 -6.85
CA VAL A 92 2.91 -4.62 -8.21
C VAL A 92 4.30 -5.10 -8.63
N LEU A 93 5.34 -4.26 -8.52
CA LEU A 93 6.71 -4.63 -8.89
C LEU A 93 7.25 -5.79 -8.06
N SER A 94 6.88 -5.88 -6.78
CA SER A 94 7.27 -7.01 -5.93
C SER A 94 6.71 -8.35 -6.41
N ALA A 95 5.58 -8.32 -7.14
CA ALA A 95 4.92 -9.51 -7.65
C ALA A 95 5.38 -9.94 -9.06
N ILE A 96 5.67 -8.96 -9.93
CA ILE A 96 5.94 -9.20 -11.36
C ILE A 96 7.40 -8.97 -11.77
N GLY A 97 8.24 -8.43 -10.88
CA GLY A 97 9.59 -8.01 -11.19
C GLY A 97 9.64 -6.56 -11.71
N TRP A 98 10.79 -6.17 -12.27
CA TRP A 98 11.00 -4.81 -12.75
C TRP A 98 10.26 -4.57 -14.07
N VAL A 99 9.09 -3.98 -13.98
CA VAL A 99 8.26 -3.54 -15.12
C VAL A 99 7.89 -2.07 -14.89
N PRO A 100 8.84 -1.12 -15.14
CA PRO A 100 8.69 0.29 -14.77
C PRO A 100 7.52 0.99 -15.48
N LEU A 101 7.07 0.44 -16.61
CA LEU A 101 5.94 0.96 -17.36
C LEU A 101 4.57 0.42 -16.89
N ALA A 102 4.52 -0.31 -15.77
CA ALA A 102 3.25 -0.57 -15.12
C ALA A 102 2.67 0.77 -14.64
N VAL A 103 1.42 1.06 -15.01
CA VAL A 103 0.81 2.37 -14.77
C VAL A 103 -0.57 2.24 -14.14
N THR A 104 -0.88 3.20 -13.28
CA THR A 104 -2.19 3.34 -12.64
C THR A 104 -3.26 3.64 -13.69
N THR A 105 -4.30 2.84 -13.74
CA THR A 105 -5.48 3.08 -14.60
C THR A 105 -6.70 3.54 -13.80
N ASN A 106 -6.73 3.21 -12.52
CA ASN A 106 -7.75 3.68 -11.60
C ASN A 106 -7.17 3.78 -10.19
N LEU A 107 -7.53 4.83 -9.48
CA LEU A 107 -7.25 4.99 -8.05
C LEU A 107 -8.42 5.68 -7.39
N SER A 108 -8.96 5.06 -6.35
CA SER A 108 -10.00 5.62 -5.50
C SER A 108 -9.49 5.68 -4.07
N ILE A 109 -9.64 6.83 -3.44
CA ILE A 109 -9.20 7.04 -2.06
C ILE A 109 -10.35 7.56 -1.20
N ASN A 110 -10.51 6.97 -0.03
CA ASN A 110 -11.39 7.45 1.01
C ASN A 110 -10.56 8.02 2.16
N PHE A 111 -10.73 9.30 2.45
CA PHE A 111 -10.12 9.97 3.58
C PHE A 111 -11.05 9.78 4.79
N LEU A 112 -10.61 8.96 5.74
CA LEU A 112 -11.45 8.52 6.86
C LEU A 112 -11.31 9.42 8.08
N ARG A 113 -10.10 9.99 8.28
CA ARG A 113 -9.76 10.84 9.41
C ARG A 113 -8.74 11.90 9.02
N LYS A 114 -8.66 12.98 9.80
CA LYS A 114 -7.52 13.90 9.71
C LYS A 114 -6.24 13.16 10.12
N SER A 115 -5.22 13.24 9.29
CA SER A 115 -3.91 12.70 9.67
C SER A 115 -3.31 13.57 10.76
N PRO A 116 -2.90 12.99 11.91
CA PRO A 116 -2.11 13.73 12.89
C PRO A 116 -0.74 14.11 12.29
N PRO A 117 -0.02 15.07 12.90
CA PRO A 117 1.37 15.33 12.54
C PRO A 117 2.23 14.09 12.77
N GLY A 118 3.12 13.78 11.84
CA GLY A 118 4.01 12.62 11.96
C GLY A 118 4.14 11.85 10.65
N ASP A 119 4.89 10.77 10.72
CA ASP A 119 5.09 9.87 9.58
C ASP A 119 3.81 9.09 9.27
N LEU A 120 3.67 8.71 8.01
CA LEU A 120 2.61 7.82 7.55
C LEU A 120 3.15 6.43 7.24
N ILE A 121 2.36 5.44 7.55
CA ILE A 121 2.60 4.05 7.17
C ILE A 121 1.53 3.65 6.16
N ALA A 122 1.97 3.24 4.97
CA ALA A 122 1.12 2.67 3.94
C ALA A 122 1.39 1.17 3.81
N GLU A 123 0.36 0.36 3.93
CA GLU A 123 0.41 -1.09 3.74
C GLU A 123 -0.38 -1.44 2.49
N ALA A 124 0.34 -1.81 1.44
CA ALA A 124 -0.24 -2.21 0.16
C ALA A 124 -0.29 -3.73 0.04
N ARG A 125 -1.37 -4.24 -0.55
CA ARG A 125 -1.50 -5.64 -0.93
C ARG A 125 -2.27 -5.81 -2.24
N LEU A 126 -1.84 -6.75 -3.07
CA LEU A 126 -2.59 -7.17 -4.24
C LEU A 126 -3.77 -8.07 -3.83
N LEU A 127 -4.94 -7.74 -4.35
CA LEU A 127 -6.17 -8.56 -4.26
C LEU A 127 -6.25 -9.53 -5.43
N LYS A 128 -5.80 -9.09 -6.61
CA LYS A 128 -5.77 -9.90 -7.82
C LYS A 128 -4.60 -9.49 -8.71
N LEU A 129 -3.88 -10.47 -9.20
CA LEU A 129 -2.85 -10.31 -10.22
C LEU A 129 -3.23 -11.11 -11.46
N GLY A 130 -3.48 -10.41 -12.58
CA GLY A 130 -3.71 -10.97 -13.89
C GLY A 130 -2.52 -10.74 -14.80
N LYS A 131 -2.66 -11.13 -16.08
CA LYS A 131 -1.60 -10.92 -17.08
C LYS A 131 -1.41 -9.45 -17.48
N GLN A 132 -2.49 -8.67 -17.49
CA GLN A 132 -2.51 -7.27 -17.93
C GLN A 132 -2.98 -6.29 -16.87
N LEU A 133 -3.60 -6.77 -15.79
CA LEU A 133 -4.14 -5.94 -14.73
C LEU A 133 -3.76 -6.50 -13.36
N ALA A 134 -3.37 -5.61 -12.48
CA ALA A 134 -3.24 -5.86 -11.05
C ALA A 134 -4.25 -4.99 -10.30
N VAL A 135 -5.00 -5.58 -9.37
CA VAL A 135 -5.94 -4.87 -8.49
C VAL A 135 -5.47 -5.05 -7.06
N GLY A 136 -5.44 -3.98 -6.31
CA GLY A 136 -5.03 -4.02 -4.92
C GLY A 136 -5.63 -2.91 -4.08
N GLU A 137 -5.26 -2.92 -2.82
CA GLU A 137 -5.66 -1.91 -1.86
C GLU A 137 -4.47 -1.47 -1.01
N VAL A 138 -4.59 -0.27 -0.46
CA VAL A 138 -3.61 0.29 0.47
C VAL A 138 -4.34 0.86 1.68
N THR A 139 -3.90 0.49 2.87
CA THR A 139 -4.31 1.14 4.11
C THR A 139 -3.25 2.14 4.52
N ILE A 140 -3.64 3.36 4.89
CA ILE A 140 -2.73 4.40 5.35
C ILE A 140 -3.08 4.73 6.79
N ARG A 141 -2.05 4.72 7.66
CA ARG A 141 -2.15 5.05 9.09
C ARG A 141 -1.06 6.05 9.47
N ALA A 142 -1.29 6.79 10.56
CA ALA A 142 -0.20 7.50 11.21
C ALA A 142 0.74 6.49 11.89
N ASP A 143 2.03 6.79 11.93
CA ASP A 143 2.99 5.97 12.67
C ASP A 143 2.62 5.91 14.16
N GLY A 144 2.65 4.71 14.74
CA GLY A 144 2.20 4.46 16.11
C GLY A 144 0.68 4.51 16.32
N GLY A 145 -0.12 4.81 15.26
CA GLY A 145 -1.59 4.81 15.31
C GLY A 145 -2.19 3.51 14.78
N GLU A 146 -3.26 3.04 15.42
CA GLU A 146 -3.99 1.85 14.95
C GLU A 146 -5.07 2.19 13.91
N ASP A 147 -5.60 3.40 13.98
CA ASP A 147 -6.70 3.86 13.14
C ASP A 147 -6.24 4.22 11.71
N MET A 148 -6.97 3.73 10.71
CA MET A 148 -6.78 4.15 9.33
C MET A 148 -7.15 5.63 9.15
N VAL A 149 -6.25 6.40 8.53
CA VAL A 149 -6.51 7.78 8.10
C VAL A 149 -7.01 7.84 6.67
N ALA A 150 -6.61 6.88 5.82
CA ALA A 150 -7.14 6.72 4.47
C ALA A 150 -7.11 5.27 4.02
N HIS A 151 -7.99 4.94 3.07
CA HIS A 151 -8.02 3.65 2.37
C HIS A 151 -8.08 3.89 0.87
N VAL A 152 -7.23 3.17 0.14
CA VAL A 152 -7.08 3.27 -1.32
C VAL A 152 -7.44 1.93 -1.94
N THR A 153 -8.15 1.97 -3.06
CA THR A 153 -8.25 0.87 -4.01
C THR A 153 -7.65 1.33 -5.33
N SER A 154 -6.85 0.48 -5.96
CA SER A 154 -6.17 0.85 -7.21
C SER A 154 -6.09 -0.31 -8.18
N THR A 155 -6.08 0.03 -9.48
CA THR A 155 -5.87 -0.88 -10.58
C THR A 155 -4.70 -0.38 -11.41
N TYR A 156 -3.78 -1.28 -11.69
CA TYR A 156 -2.61 -1.06 -12.54
C TYR A 156 -2.72 -1.84 -13.84
N SER A 157 -2.37 -1.21 -14.95
CA SER A 157 -2.12 -1.88 -16.21
C SER A 157 -0.68 -2.38 -16.26
N ILE A 158 -0.51 -3.64 -16.62
CA ILE A 158 0.80 -4.28 -16.79
C ILE A 158 1.02 -4.39 -18.31
N PRO A 159 2.04 -3.71 -18.88
CA PRO A 159 2.33 -3.81 -20.29
C PRO A 159 2.75 -5.24 -20.67
N ALA A 160 2.38 -5.67 -21.87
CA ALA A 160 2.85 -6.94 -22.40
C ALA A 160 4.37 -6.88 -22.56
N VAL A 161 5.07 -7.84 -21.98
CA VAL A 161 6.50 -8.05 -22.26
C VAL A 161 6.61 -8.52 -23.71
N LYS A 162 7.24 -7.72 -24.55
CA LYS A 162 7.57 -8.08 -25.95
C LYS A 162 8.75 -9.02 -25.96
#